data_4b17bf27fac32171638deb18880eb98f
#
_entry.id   4b17bf27fac32171638deb18880eb98f
#
_cell.length_a   1.000
_cell.length_b   1.000
_cell.length_c   1.000
_cell.angle_alpha   90.00
_cell.angle_beta   90.00
_cell.angle_gamma   90.00
#
_symmetry.space_group_name_H-M   'P 1'
#
loop_
_entity.id
_entity.type
_entity.pdbx_description
1 polymer ?
#
loop_
_entity_poly.entity_id
_entity_poly.type
_entity_poly.pdbx_seq_one_letter_code
_entity_poly.pdbx_strand_id
1 'polypeptide(L)'
;MATVLHSDERQAPAAATDGKPFDLTGRLIDLTHPLSWHTPGWVGYPGMKLYYTQTLQTNRVVSQRIETSLHVGTHLDAPLHMASGGGDMASIPLDRLCREGVIVDLSDVVGPWDEIKPHHITEKIEVKRGDILLYHTGFARHYL
;
A
#
# COMPACT_ATOMS: atom_id res chain seq x y z
N MET A 1 24.28 -5.97 16.34
CA MET A 1 24.88 -6.47 15.09
C MET A 1 23.77 -7.17 14.33
N ALA A 2 23.19 -6.51 13.33
CA ALA A 2 22.06 -7.06 12.57
C ALA A 2 22.61 -7.91 11.42
N THR A 3 22.32 -9.19 11.43
CA THR A 3 22.70 -10.12 10.36
C THR A 3 21.76 -9.89 9.18
N VAL A 4 22.28 -9.39 8.07
CA VAL A 4 21.55 -9.33 6.81
C VAL A 4 21.56 -10.72 6.20
N LEU A 5 20.41 -11.38 6.19
CA LEU A 5 20.22 -12.64 5.47
C LEU A 5 20.09 -12.34 3.99
N HIS A 6 21.14 -12.58 3.22
CA HIS A 6 21.07 -12.67 1.76
C HIS A 6 20.59 -14.08 1.42
N SER A 7 19.30 -14.22 1.10
CA SER A 7 18.79 -15.40 0.41
C SER A 7 18.86 -15.15 -1.10
N ASP A 8 19.80 -15.83 -1.77
CA ASP A 8 20.02 -15.73 -3.22
C ASP A 8 19.08 -16.69 -4.02
N GLU A 9 17.87 -16.85 -3.53
CA GLU A 9 16.81 -17.51 -4.31
C GLU A 9 15.95 -16.45 -4.98
N ARG A 10 16.37 -16.04 -6.17
CA ARG A 10 15.53 -15.25 -7.06
C ARG A 10 14.31 -16.08 -7.44
N GLN A 11 13.15 -15.74 -6.89
CA GLN A 11 11.88 -16.26 -7.36
C GLN A 11 11.79 -16.08 -8.89
N ALA A 12 11.32 -17.12 -9.57
CA ALA A 12 11.10 -17.09 -11.01
C ALA A 12 10.30 -15.84 -11.40
N PRO A 13 10.64 -15.17 -12.50
CA PRO A 13 9.93 -13.96 -12.93
C PRO A 13 8.45 -14.29 -13.06
N ALA A 14 7.61 -13.45 -12.46
CA ALA A 14 6.17 -13.51 -12.67
C ALA A 14 5.90 -13.48 -14.18
N ALA A 15 4.93 -14.30 -14.63
CA ALA A 15 4.55 -14.39 -16.02
C ALA A 15 4.45 -12.99 -16.64
N ALA A 16 5.18 -12.77 -17.73
CA ALA A 16 5.17 -11.51 -18.45
C ALA A 16 3.72 -11.14 -18.80
N THR A 17 3.35 -9.90 -18.56
CA THR A 17 2.11 -9.34 -19.10
C THR A 17 2.20 -9.37 -20.63
N ASP A 18 1.07 -9.41 -21.32
CA ASP A 18 0.94 -9.41 -22.77
C ASP A 18 1.52 -8.16 -23.46
N GLY A 19 2.31 -7.37 -22.74
CA GLY A 19 3.09 -6.24 -23.25
C GLY A 19 2.28 -5.06 -23.73
N LYS A 20 0.97 -5.03 -23.45
CA LYS A 20 0.14 -3.87 -23.78
C LYS A 20 0.48 -2.71 -22.85
N PRO A 21 0.77 -1.52 -23.39
CA PRO A 21 0.95 -0.34 -22.55
C PRO A 21 -0.35 -0.07 -21.77
N PHE A 22 -0.19 0.29 -20.48
CA PHE A 22 -1.32 0.71 -19.67
C PHE A 22 -1.90 2.02 -20.23
N ASP A 23 -3.21 2.03 -20.51
CA ASP A 23 -3.90 3.20 -21.04
C ASP A 23 -4.30 4.14 -19.90
N LEU A 24 -3.62 5.28 -19.79
CA LEU A 24 -3.90 6.35 -18.83
C LEU A 24 -4.84 7.44 -19.37
N THR A 25 -5.59 7.17 -20.46
CA THR A 25 -6.50 8.17 -21.05
C THR A 25 -7.76 8.41 -20.20
N GLY A 26 -8.01 7.58 -19.21
CA GLY A 26 -9.10 7.73 -18.27
C GLY A 26 -8.92 8.88 -17.27
N ARG A 27 -9.96 9.15 -16.48
CA ARG A 27 -9.89 10.09 -15.36
C ARG A 27 -9.03 9.51 -14.25
N LEU A 28 -7.96 10.22 -13.86
CA LEU A 28 -7.17 9.87 -12.68
C LEU A 28 -7.90 10.31 -11.41
N ILE A 29 -7.95 9.42 -10.43
CA ILE A 29 -8.48 9.68 -9.10
C ILE A 29 -7.39 9.38 -8.09
N ASP A 30 -6.97 10.39 -7.33
CA ASP A 30 -6.01 10.22 -6.24
C ASP A 30 -6.75 9.66 -5.01
N LEU A 31 -6.36 8.47 -4.60
CA LEU A 31 -6.87 7.79 -3.40
C LEU A 31 -5.90 7.91 -2.21
N THR A 32 -4.83 8.69 -2.35
CA THR A 32 -3.81 8.85 -1.33
C THR A 32 -4.29 9.81 -0.24
N HIS A 33 -4.28 9.36 1.00
CA HIS A 33 -4.45 10.25 2.14
C HIS A 33 -3.24 11.17 2.33
N PRO A 34 -3.44 12.48 2.60
CA PRO A 34 -2.33 13.36 2.92
C PRO A 34 -1.50 12.81 4.09
N LEU A 35 -0.18 12.77 3.91
CA LEU A 35 0.74 12.39 4.96
C LEU A 35 1.09 13.62 5.81
N SER A 36 0.83 13.54 7.11
CA SER A 36 1.12 14.61 8.07
C SER A 36 1.57 14.01 9.41
N TRP A 37 2.03 14.86 10.33
CA TRP A 37 2.40 14.42 11.70
C TRP A 37 1.20 13.84 12.49
N HIS A 38 -0.03 14.14 12.06
CA HIS A 38 -1.25 13.59 12.65
C HIS A 38 -1.69 12.28 12.00
N THR A 39 -1.01 11.86 10.92
CA THR A 39 -1.33 10.59 10.26
C THR A 39 -1.12 9.44 11.24
N PRO A 40 -2.16 8.68 11.57
CA PRO A 40 -2.04 7.60 12.53
C PRO A 40 -1.17 6.48 11.96
N GLY A 41 -0.31 5.92 12.81
CA GLY A 41 0.34 4.64 12.53
C GLY A 41 -0.61 3.48 12.81
N TRP A 42 -0.23 2.29 12.38
CA TRP A 42 -0.90 1.07 12.80
C TRP A 42 -0.86 0.94 14.33
N VAL A 43 -1.88 0.31 14.92
CA VAL A 43 -1.98 0.14 16.38
C VAL A 43 -0.71 -0.50 16.94
N GLY A 44 -0.06 0.20 17.88
CA GLY A 44 1.20 -0.23 18.50
C GLY A 44 2.47 0.20 17.77
N TYR A 45 2.38 0.78 16.57
CA TYR A 45 3.54 1.34 15.88
C TYR A 45 3.70 2.84 16.17
N PRO A 46 4.94 3.34 16.28
CA PRO A 46 5.18 4.77 16.42
C PRO A 46 4.68 5.49 15.16
N GLY A 47 4.01 6.62 15.38
CA GLY A 47 3.60 7.52 14.30
C GLY A 47 4.78 8.22 13.64
N MET A 48 4.48 9.03 12.64
CA MET A 48 5.48 9.80 11.91
C MET A 48 6.01 10.97 12.76
N LYS A 49 7.33 11.18 12.68
CA LYS A 49 7.99 12.39 13.18
C LYS A 49 8.58 13.16 11.99
N LEU A 50 8.36 14.47 11.97
CA LEU A 50 8.85 15.37 10.95
C LEU A 50 9.69 16.47 11.58
N TYR A 51 10.88 16.67 11.07
CA TYR A 51 11.82 17.67 11.54
C TYR A 51 12.23 18.59 10.40
N TYR A 52 12.27 19.91 10.64
CA TYR A 52 12.95 20.82 9.75
C TYR A 52 14.45 20.79 10.05
N THR A 53 15.24 20.38 9.08
CA THR A 53 16.71 20.38 9.17
C THR A 53 17.30 21.65 8.63
N GLN A 54 16.59 22.36 7.74
CA GLN A 54 16.95 23.67 7.21
C GLN A 54 15.69 24.52 7.01
N THR A 55 15.82 25.83 7.15
CA THR A 55 14.73 26.79 6.99
C THR A 55 15.12 27.90 6.02
N LEU A 56 14.14 28.57 5.40
CA LEU A 56 14.40 29.69 4.50
C LEU A 56 15.13 30.82 5.19
N GLN A 57 14.84 31.07 6.47
CA GLN A 57 15.43 32.18 7.24
C GLN A 57 16.93 32.00 7.46
N THR A 58 17.37 30.78 7.74
CA THR A 58 18.78 30.50 8.10
C THR A 58 19.59 29.96 6.94
N ASN A 59 18.98 29.13 6.10
CA ASN A 59 19.67 28.37 5.08
C ASN A 59 19.27 28.72 3.64
N ARG A 60 18.26 29.58 3.47
CA ARG A 60 17.64 29.94 2.17
C ARG A 60 17.07 28.73 1.39
N VAL A 61 16.84 27.63 2.09
CA VAL A 61 16.26 26.39 1.56
C VAL A 61 15.48 25.72 2.68
N VAL A 62 14.40 25.00 2.32
CA VAL A 62 13.68 24.14 3.25
C VAL A 62 14.12 22.71 3.05
N SER A 63 14.55 22.07 4.13
CA SER A 63 14.85 20.64 4.14
C SER A 63 14.19 20.00 5.34
N GLN A 64 13.67 18.80 5.15
CA GLN A 64 12.96 18.05 6.18
C GLN A 64 13.54 16.63 6.29
N ARG A 65 13.47 16.11 7.50
CA ARG A 65 13.76 14.71 7.80
C ARG A 65 12.50 14.05 8.33
N ILE A 66 12.20 12.86 7.81
CA ILE A 66 11.10 12.02 8.28
C ILE A 66 11.68 10.80 8.99
N GLU A 67 11.11 10.47 10.13
CA GLU A 67 11.32 9.23 10.86
C GLU A 67 9.95 8.59 11.10
N THR A 68 9.74 7.41 10.54
CA THR A 68 8.42 6.76 10.57
C THR A 68 8.56 5.24 10.49
N SER A 69 7.57 4.51 11.03
CA SER A 69 7.33 3.13 10.62
C SER A 69 6.77 3.11 9.21
N LEU A 70 6.83 1.97 8.51
CA LEU A 70 6.30 1.88 7.14
C LEU A 70 4.77 1.72 7.10
N HIS A 71 4.13 1.37 8.24
CA HIS A 71 2.67 1.25 8.35
C HIS A 71 2.04 2.56 8.82
N VAL A 72 2.18 3.61 8.03
CA VAL A 72 1.61 4.94 8.30
C VAL A 72 0.98 5.50 7.03
N GLY A 73 -0.29 5.89 7.12
CA GLY A 73 -1.02 6.48 6.00
C GLY A 73 -1.21 5.52 4.82
N THR A 74 -1.27 6.06 3.62
CA THR A 74 -1.37 5.27 2.38
C THR A 74 -0.01 4.68 2.05
N HIS A 75 0.10 3.36 2.07
CA HIS A 75 1.34 2.64 1.85
C HIS A 75 1.09 1.30 1.14
N LEU A 76 2.15 0.62 0.78
CA LEU A 76 2.12 -0.68 0.12
C LEU A 76 2.98 -1.67 0.90
N ASP A 77 2.40 -2.81 1.23
CA ASP A 77 3.08 -3.92 1.90
C ASP A 77 3.53 -4.97 0.90
N ALA A 78 4.76 -5.43 1.08
CA ALA A 78 5.26 -6.58 0.33
C ALA A 78 4.75 -7.89 0.94
N PRO A 79 4.71 -8.99 0.16
CA PRO A 79 4.38 -10.32 0.69
C PRO A 79 5.23 -10.74 1.89
N LEU A 80 6.50 -10.30 1.95
CA LEU A 80 7.41 -10.56 3.06
C LEU A 80 6.88 -10.05 4.41
N HIS A 81 6.00 -9.02 4.39
CA HIS A 81 5.43 -8.49 5.63
C HIS A 81 4.67 -9.55 6.44
N MET A 82 3.93 -10.44 5.77
CA MET A 82 3.06 -11.41 6.43
C MET A 82 3.41 -12.88 6.10
N ALA A 83 4.22 -13.12 5.07
CA ALA A 83 4.53 -14.46 4.59
C ALA A 83 6.04 -14.73 4.66
N SER A 84 6.43 -15.78 5.41
CA SER A 84 7.81 -16.27 5.42
C SER A 84 8.21 -16.70 4.01
N GLY A 85 9.35 -16.19 3.52
CA GLY A 85 9.81 -16.41 2.15
C GLY A 85 9.12 -15.57 1.07
N GLY A 86 8.20 -14.67 1.44
CA GLY A 86 7.63 -13.70 0.51
C GLY A 86 8.68 -12.72 -0.01
N GLY A 87 8.49 -12.23 -1.24
CA GLY A 87 9.36 -11.20 -1.83
C GLY A 87 9.20 -9.85 -1.13
N ASP A 88 10.26 -9.04 -1.16
CA ASP A 88 10.22 -7.64 -0.73
C ASP A 88 9.63 -6.72 -1.82
N MET A 89 9.46 -5.44 -1.51
CA MET A 89 8.93 -4.47 -2.48
C MET A 89 9.82 -4.28 -3.71
N ALA A 90 11.14 -4.42 -3.58
CA ALA A 90 12.06 -4.26 -4.69
C ALA A 90 11.96 -5.40 -5.72
N SER A 91 11.44 -6.55 -5.30
CA SER A 91 11.21 -7.71 -6.15
C SER A 91 9.89 -7.68 -6.91
N ILE A 92 8.98 -6.73 -6.62
CA ILE A 92 7.67 -6.65 -7.25
C ILE A 92 7.77 -5.85 -8.56
N PRO A 93 7.47 -6.45 -9.72
CA PRO A 93 7.45 -5.73 -10.99
C PRO A 93 6.36 -4.66 -11.00
N LEU A 94 6.63 -3.50 -11.61
CA LEU A 94 5.68 -2.38 -11.68
C LEU A 94 4.39 -2.73 -12.40
N ASP A 95 4.44 -3.61 -13.38
CA ASP A 95 3.26 -4.06 -14.13
C ASP A 95 2.26 -4.84 -13.26
N ARG A 96 2.67 -5.34 -12.10
CA ARG A 96 1.76 -5.91 -11.10
C ARG A 96 1.00 -4.85 -10.31
N LEU A 97 1.52 -3.64 -10.25
CA LEU A 97 0.95 -2.52 -9.50
C LEU A 97 0.07 -1.61 -10.37
N CYS A 98 -0.01 -1.88 -11.67
CA CYS A 98 -0.75 -1.06 -12.62
C CYS A 98 -1.53 -1.97 -13.58
N ARG A 99 -2.78 -2.29 -13.22
CA ARG A 99 -3.63 -3.24 -13.93
C ARG A 99 -5.09 -2.81 -13.87
N GLU A 100 -5.90 -3.46 -14.69
CA GLU A 100 -7.36 -3.44 -14.49
C GLU A 100 -7.70 -3.97 -13.09
N GLY A 101 -8.82 -3.55 -12.57
CA GLY A 101 -9.26 -3.99 -11.26
C GLY A 101 -10.76 -3.83 -11.07
N VAL A 102 -11.23 -4.31 -9.95
CA VAL A 102 -12.62 -4.25 -9.54
C VAL A 102 -12.75 -3.64 -8.16
N ILE A 103 -13.85 -2.94 -7.94
CA ILE A 103 -14.16 -2.32 -6.64
C ILE A 103 -15.38 -3.02 -6.07
N VAL A 104 -15.29 -3.45 -4.81
CA VAL A 104 -16.42 -4.03 -4.06
C VAL A 104 -16.67 -3.24 -2.79
N ASP A 105 -17.92 -2.91 -2.53
CA ASP A 105 -18.34 -2.32 -1.28
C ASP A 105 -18.71 -3.41 -0.28
N LEU A 106 -17.97 -3.44 0.84
CA LEU A 106 -18.15 -4.38 1.94
C LEU A 106 -18.65 -3.68 3.22
N SER A 107 -18.94 -2.38 3.16
CA SER A 107 -19.31 -1.58 4.33
C SER A 107 -20.62 -2.01 5.01
N ASP A 108 -21.42 -2.79 4.32
CA ASP A 108 -22.69 -3.37 4.79
C ASP A 108 -22.52 -4.77 5.42
N VAL A 109 -21.39 -5.44 5.20
CA VAL A 109 -21.17 -6.84 5.64
C VAL A 109 -19.99 -7.03 6.57
N VAL A 110 -19.12 -6.02 6.72
CA VAL A 110 -17.97 -6.09 7.64
C VAL A 110 -17.95 -4.90 8.57
N GLY A 111 -17.69 -5.17 9.85
CA GLY A 111 -17.51 -4.17 10.90
C GLY A 111 -16.05 -4.06 11.38
N PRO A 112 -15.80 -3.24 12.42
CA PRO A 112 -14.48 -3.15 13.03
C PRO A 112 -14.02 -4.51 13.55
N TRP A 113 -12.78 -4.89 13.18
CA TRP A 113 -12.14 -6.15 13.56
C TRP A 113 -12.72 -7.42 12.94
N ASP A 114 -13.68 -7.32 12.03
CA ASP A 114 -14.17 -8.47 11.29
C ASP A 114 -13.13 -8.96 10.28
N GLU A 115 -13.06 -10.26 10.13
CA GLU A 115 -12.26 -10.90 9.09
C GLU A 115 -12.97 -10.82 7.74
N ILE A 116 -12.33 -10.24 6.73
CA ILE A 116 -12.83 -10.26 5.35
C ILE A 116 -12.57 -11.66 4.77
N LYS A 117 -13.66 -12.36 4.45
CA LYS A 117 -13.62 -13.71 3.88
C LYS A 117 -13.89 -13.69 2.38
N PRO A 118 -13.42 -14.69 1.63
CA PRO A 118 -13.61 -14.75 0.18
C PRO A 118 -15.08 -14.60 -0.25
N HIS A 119 -16.02 -15.20 0.46
CA HIS A 119 -17.45 -15.14 0.11
C HIS A 119 -18.01 -13.72 0.20
N HIS A 120 -17.54 -12.87 1.12
CA HIS A 120 -17.96 -11.46 1.18
C HIS A 120 -17.70 -10.72 -0.14
N ILE A 121 -16.69 -11.16 -0.89
CA ILE A 121 -16.30 -10.56 -2.18
C ILE A 121 -17.02 -11.28 -3.32
N THR A 122 -16.92 -12.62 -3.37
CA THR A 122 -17.38 -13.41 -4.51
C THR A 122 -18.91 -13.44 -4.66
N GLU A 123 -19.66 -13.17 -3.59
CA GLU A 123 -21.12 -13.01 -3.64
C GLU A 123 -21.55 -11.67 -4.26
N LYS A 124 -20.64 -10.68 -4.30
CA LYS A 124 -20.94 -9.33 -4.81
C LYS A 124 -20.35 -9.06 -6.19
N ILE A 125 -19.19 -9.62 -6.52
CA ILE A 125 -18.48 -9.32 -7.75
C ILE A 125 -17.60 -10.48 -8.21
N GLU A 126 -17.47 -10.62 -9.53
CA GLU A 126 -16.49 -11.52 -10.12
C GLU A 126 -15.10 -10.88 -10.14
N VAL A 127 -14.08 -11.57 -9.62
CA VAL A 127 -12.69 -11.14 -9.65
C VAL A 127 -11.92 -12.10 -10.56
N LYS A 128 -11.23 -11.56 -11.57
CA LYS A 128 -10.43 -12.33 -12.50
C LYS A 128 -8.97 -12.41 -12.04
N ARG A 129 -8.29 -13.44 -12.51
CA ARG A 129 -6.84 -13.56 -12.23
C ARG A 129 -6.09 -12.37 -12.83
N GLY A 130 -5.37 -11.64 -11.99
CA GLY A 130 -4.58 -10.47 -12.36
C GLY A 130 -5.25 -9.14 -12.08
N ASP A 131 -6.53 -9.12 -11.72
CA ASP A 131 -7.21 -7.90 -11.30
C ASP A 131 -6.60 -7.34 -10.02
N ILE A 132 -6.59 -6.01 -9.92
CA ILE A 132 -6.40 -5.31 -8.66
C ILE A 132 -7.77 -5.25 -7.97
N LEU A 133 -7.87 -5.87 -6.80
CA LEU A 133 -9.08 -5.85 -6.00
C LEU A 133 -9.05 -4.67 -5.02
N LEU A 134 -9.98 -3.74 -5.19
CA LEU A 134 -10.23 -2.65 -4.26
C LEU A 134 -11.50 -2.98 -3.46
N TYR A 135 -11.39 -2.99 -2.14
CA TYR A 135 -12.56 -3.16 -1.29
C TYR A 135 -12.75 -1.97 -0.35
N HIS A 136 -13.97 -1.48 -0.32
CA HIS A 136 -14.41 -0.38 0.54
C HIS A 136 -15.06 -0.95 1.79
N THR A 137 -14.49 -0.69 2.96
CA THR A 137 -15.03 -1.17 4.25
C THR A 137 -15.76 -0.08 5.04
N GLY A 138 -15.83 1.12 4.49
CA GLY A 138 -16.38 2.29 5.20
C GLY A 138 -15.49 2.81 6.33
N PHE A 139 -14.29 2.25 6.53
CA PHE A 139 -13.42 2.58 7.65
C PHE A 139 -12.78 3.96 7.53
N ALA A 140 -12.73 4.55 6.33
CA ALA A 140 -12.21 5.90 6.07
C ALA A 140 -12.83 6.98 6.97
N ARG A 141 -14.08 6.80 7.42
CA ARG A 141 -14.76 7.70 8.38
C ARG A 141 -14.04 7.84 9.74
N HIS A 142 -13.14 6.93 10.05
CA HIS A 142 -12.37 6.93 11.30
C HIS A 142 -10.95 7.45 11.13
N TYR A 143 -10.57 7.88 9.91
CA TYR A 143 -9.22 8.33 9.61
C TYR A 143 -8.92 9.74 10.12
N LEU A 144 -9.93 10.58 10.33
CA LEU A 144 -9.82 11.98 10.76
C LEU A 144 -9.90 12.12 12.28
#